data_13567db23e2f61f42197ad28e434b753
#
_entry.id   13567db23e2f61f42197ad28e434b753
#
_cell.length_a   1.000
_cell.length_b   1.000
_cell.length_c   1.000
_cell.angle_alpha   90.00
_cell.angle_beta   90.00
_cell.angle_gamma   90.00
#
_symmetry.space_group_name_H-M   'P 1'
#
loop_
_entity.id
_entity.type
_entity.pdbx_description
1 polymer ?
#
loop_
_entity_poly.entity_id
_entity_poly.type
_entity_poly.pdbx_seq_one_letter_code
_entity_poly.pdbx_strand_id
1 'polypeptide(L)'
;MNHTSHADATPAHASFPEESPRRRHSAPKIIGIIVGVLVGLLVIAYVAGGIFFTGHFMPNTTLGTHDISLKTPSDVQATLDGALNDYAVAVTGQGFTLKLSAKDAGVSLDGERIAQAALSNTNPWLWPLEITKQHDETDSLTASSAGSGLGSAVQAAVDEFNAAATPPTDAAVAFDEQADAFAVQKESTGTALDADAVAKAIATGIASLQPTVKLTADVLQQPAVRSTDPKLQSAAEAANQFVKADMQLMMGGDVAAEVNPALVSSWVHFDEELTPSLDEGALDAWLDELEAACDTVGTERTYTRPDGKQITVSGGPYGWLTDGEALRTLVKDGVANGTTGAVDIPCQTTGTAYNGAGAQDWGARYCDIDLSEQYVRFYDEAGALIWESACVTGTPNGVHNTPPGVYWLNQKASPSVLKGTNLDGSKYESTVRYWMPFVGNVIGMHDADWQYAFGGARYQQGFGSHGCVNLPVGAAADLFGIIQGGDVVVCHW
;
A
#
# COMPACT_ATOMS: atom_id res chain seq x y z
N MET A 1 53.82 97.42 -11.79
CA MET A 1 53.56 98.79 -12.13
C MET A 1 53.01 99.49 -10.92
N ASN A 2 53.88 100.21 -10.29
CA ASN A 2 53.77 101.61 -9.95
C ASN A 2 52.63 101.99 -9.05
N HIS A 3 52.83 102.57 -8.05
CA HIS A 3 53.62 103.65 -7.46
C HIS A 3 52.77 104.33 -6.40
N THR A 4 53.31 104.44 -5.29
CA THR A 4 53.77 105.70 -4.63
C THR A 4 52.66 106.57 -4.10
N SER A 5 52.72 107.23 -3.04
CA SER A 5 53.80 107.73 -2.18
C SER A 5 53.19 108.75 -1.25
N HIS A 6 53.78 108.87 -0.07
CA HIS A 6 54.12 110.11 0.66
C HIS A 6 52.99 111.09 1.05
N ALA A 7 53.03 111.74 2.08
CA ALA A 7 53.97 112.11 3.13
C ALA A 7 53.21 113.04 4.11
N ASP A 8 53.60 112.89 5.32
CA ASP A 8 54.24 113.92 6.18
C ASP A 8 53.42 115.12 6.64
N ALA A 9 53.37 115.23 7.87
CA ALA A 9 53.92 116.37 8.62
C ALA A 9 53.32 116.39 10.09
N THR A 10 54.29 116.46 11.03
CA THR A 10 54.27 116.83 12.40
C THR A 10 54.28 118.37 12.55
N PRO A 11 54.25 119.01 13.73
CA PRO A 11 53.84 118.69 15.10
C PRO A 11 53.05 119.82 15.76
N ALA A 12 52.70 119.65 17.04
CA ALA A 12 52.98 120.58 18.09
C ALA A 12 52.20 120.21 19.43
N HIS A 13 53.01 120.26 20.40
CA HIS A 13 52.83 120.37 21.86
C HIS A 13 51.58 121.00 22.43
N ALA A 14 51.04 120.45 23.58
CA ALA A 14 51.22 120.99 24.91
C ALA A 14 50.29 120.30 25.99
N SER A 15 50.96 119.97 27.04
CA SER A 15 50.66 120.06 28.46
C SER A 15 49.49 119.33 29.14
N PHE A 16 49.90 118.63 30.13
CA PHE A 16 49.18 117.90 31.18
C PHE A 16 48.34 118.77 32.11
N PRO A 17 47.29 118.23 32.80
CA PRO A 17 47.42 117.87 34.19
C PRO A 17 46.77 116.57 34.65
N GLU A 18 47.43 115.95 35.53
CA GLU A 18 47.15 115.22 36.77
C GLU A 18 45.98 114.19 36.87
N GLU A 19 46.36 113.04 37.29
CA GLU A 19 45.58 111.86 37.59
C GLU A 19 44.79 111.95 38.86
N SER A 20 43.70 111.17 38.84
CA SER A 20 43.09 110.55 40.08
C SER A 20 42.70 109.09 39.79
N PRO A 21 42.88 108.17 40.71
CA PRO A 21 42.90 106.71 40.45
C PRO A 21 41.47 106.14 40.27
N ARG A 22 41.20 105.54 39.13
CA ARG A 22 40.03 104.68 38.88
C ARG A 22 40.28 103.34 39.42
N ARG A 23 39.42 102.92 40.43
CA ARG A 23 39.28 101.56 40.94
C ARG A 23 38.98 100.57 39.77
N ARG A 24 39.90 99.63 39.55
CA ARG A 24 39.66 98.47 38.66
C ARG A 24 38.67 97.52 39.39
N HIS A 25 37.43 97.44 38.94
CA HIS A 25 36.53 96.29 39.24
C HIS A 25 37.05 95.04 38.56
N SER A 26 37.33 94.00 39.31
CA SER A 26 37.92 92.77 38.89
C SER A 26 36.87 91.90 38.11
N ALA A 27 36.81 92.01 36.76
CA ALA A 27 36.02 91.19 35.83
C ALA A 27 36.16 89.66 36.07
N PRO A 28 37.36 89.13 36.44
CA PRO A 28 37.48 87.65 36.59
C PRO A 28 36.65 87.07 37.74
N LYS A 29 36.32 87.86 38.80
CA LYS A 29 35.48 87.35 39.92
C LYS A 29 33.99 87.20 39.50
N ILE A 30 33.47 88.12 38.72
CA ILE A 30 32.08 88.04 38.24
C ILE A 30 31.90 86.90 37.25
N ILE A 31 32.84 86.66 36.29
CA ILE A 31 32.82 85.53 35.34
C ILE A 31 32.93 84.18 36.13
N GLY A 32 33.79 84.11 37.14
CA GLY A 32 33.90 82.93 37.99
C GLY A 32 32.59 82.61 38.79
N ILE A 33 31.88 83.63 39.27
CA ILE A 33 30.57 83.43 39.95
C ILE A 33 29.50 83.01 38.92
N ILE A 34 29.45 83.59 37.70
CA ILE A 34 28.49 83.21 36.62
C ILE A 34 28.78 81.78 36.14
N VAL A 35 30.04 81.43 35.93
CA VAL A 35 30.41 80.04 35.56
C VAL A 35 30.09 79.06 36.69
N GLY A 36 30.39 79.47 37.99
CA GLY A 36 30.04 78.61 39.15
C GLY A 36 28.51 78.37 39.27
N VAL A 37 27.70 79.42 39.06
CA VAL A 37 26.22 79.30 39.04
C VAL A 37 25.76 78.45 37.91
N LEU A 38 26.32 78.62 36.66
CA LEU A 38 25.99 77.78 35.51
C LEU A 38 26.35 76.30 35.72
N VAL A 39 27.56 76.02 36.27
CA VAL A 39 27.96 74.63 36.59
C VAL A 39 27.08 74.08 37.67
N GLY A 40 26.75 74.92 38.70
CA GLY A 40 25.81 74.46 39.76
C GLY A 40 24.42 74.12 39.19
N LEU A 41 23.88 74.96 38.30
CA LEU A 41 22.62 74.67 37.61
C LEU A 41 22.69 73.43 36.75
N LEU A 42 23.77 73.20 36.04
CA LEU A 42 24.00 72.01 35.26
C LEU A 42 24.06 70.73 36.10
N VAL A 43 24.76 70.81 37.23
CA VAL A 43 24.79 69.69 38.21
C VAL A 43 23.40 69.42 38.80
N ILE A 44 22.65 70.47 39.13
CA ILE A 44 21.28 70.31 39.66
C ILE A 44 20.40 69.70 38.53
N ALA A 45 20.49 70.19 37.31
CA ALA A 45 19.75 69.63 36.20
C ALA A 45 20.15 68.18 35.91
N TYR A 46 21.42 67.85 35.98
CA TYR A 46 21.93 66.49 35.79
C TYR A 46 21.37 65.54 36.88
N VAL A 47 21.48 65.94 38.14
CA VAL A 47 20.96 65.12 39.25
C VAL A 47 19.43 65.01 39.18
N ALA A 48 18.73 66.10 38.92
CA ALA A 48 17.27 66.08 38.78
C ALA A 48 16.85 65.17 37.61
N GLY A 49 17.50 65.22 36.49
CA GLY A 49 17.26 64.33 35.33
C GLY A 49 17.57 62.88 35.70
N GLY A 50 18.69 62.58 36.37
CA GLY A 50 18.99 61.23 36.84
C GLY A 50 17.93 60.68 37.79
N ILE A 51 17.49 61.48 38.76
CA ILE A 51 16.38 61.10 39.68
C ILE A 51 15.07 60.90 38.89
N PHE A 52 14.75 61.76 37.94
CA PHE A 52 13.54 61.60 37.11
C PHE A 52 13.54 60.26 36.34
N PHE A 53 14.65 59.93 35.67
CA PHE A 53 14.75 58.72 34.90
C PHE A 53 14.98 57.46 35.75
N THR A 54 15.09 57.53 37.07
CA THR A 54 14.98 56.32 37.91
C THR A 54 13.58 55.74 37.94
N GLY A 55 12.55 56.55 37.64
CA GLY A 55 11.17 56.12 37.63
C GLY A 55 10.42 56.37 36.29
N HIS A 56 11.13 56.86 35.28
CA HIS A 56 10.53 57.12 33.97
C HIS A 56 11.42 56.57 32.86
N PHE A 57 10.78 56.08 31.79
CA PHE A 57 11.50 55.63 30.59
C PHE A 57 12.16 56.81 29.87
N MET A 58 13.25 56.53 29.18
CA MET A 58 13.90 57.50 28.32
C MET A 58 12.98 57.99 27.20
N PRO A 59 13.19 59.18 26.61
CA PRO A 59 12.53 59.57 25.37
C PRO A 59 12.87 58.58 24.27
N ASN A 60 11.96 58.45 23.27
CA ASN A 60 12.10 57.54 22.11
C ASN A 60 12.19 56.04 22.55
N THR A 61 11.54 55.66 23.64
CA THR A 61 11.48 54.27 24.10
C THR A 61 10.20 53.61 23.58
N THR A 62 10.35 52.43 22.95
CA THR A 62 9.25 51.60 22.49
C THR A 62 9.26 50.24 23.18
N LEU A 63 8.07 49.64 23.36
CA LEU A 63 7.87 48.31 23.87
C LEU A 63 6.88 47.60 22.91
N GLY A 64 7.38 46.75 22.01
CA GLY A 64 6.63 46.27 20.91
C GLY A 64 6.17 47.40 19.98
N THR A 65 4.87 47.55 19.80
CA THR A 65 4.28 48.63 19.00
C THR A 65 3.89 49.87 19.83
N HIS A 66 4.11 49.84 21.12
CA HIS A 66 3.68 50.88 22.02
C HIS A 66 4.82 51.87 22.36
N ASP A 67 4.54 53.17 22.20
CA ASP A 67 5.42 54.24 22.63
C ASP A 67 5.26 54.38 24.17
N ILE A 68 6.33 54.13 24.92
CA ILE A 68 6.40 54.21 26.37
C ILE A 68 7.32 55.34 26.81
N SER A 69 7.70 56.26 25.92
CA SER A 69 8.55 57.41 26.18
C SER A 69 8.01 58.24 27.37
N LEU A 70 8.87 58.54 28.33
CA LEU A 70 8.58 59.37 29.54
C LEU A 70 7.47 58.81 30.44
N LYS A 71 6.97 57.60 30.18
CA LYS A 71 5.97 56.95 31.06
C LYS A 71 6.62 56.36 32.29
N THR A 72 5.81 56.21 33.34
CA THR A 72 6.19 55.43 34.52
C THR A 72 5.92 53.95 34.29
N PRO A 73 6.52 53.02 35.06
CA PRO A 73 6.17 51.62 35.04
C PRO A 73 4.67 51.34 35.19
N SER A 74 3.99 52.10 36.03
CA SER A 74 2.53 52.00 36.24
C SER A 74 1.74 52.41 35.02
N ASP A 75 2.19 53.44 34.28
CA ASP A 75 1.51 53.86 33.02
C ASP A 75 1.73 52.83 31.93
N VAL A 76 2.93 52.20 31.89
CA VAL A 76 3.24 51.11 30.95
C VAL A 76 2.40 49.88 31.27
N GLN A 77 2.26 49.50 32.56
CA GLN A 77 1.37 48.43 32.97
C GLN A 77 -0.06 48.68 32.48
N ALA A 78 -0.62 49.86 32.76
CA ALA A 78 -1.97 50.19 32.30
C ALA A 78 -2.11 50.17 30.76
N THR A 79 -1.05 50.55 30.03
CA THR A 79 -1.02 50.49 28.58
C THR A 79 -1.05 49.02 28.08
N LEU A 80 -0.28 48.13 28.73
CA LEU A 80 -0.24 46.71 28.41
C LEU A 80 -1.57 46.01 28.76
N ASP A 81 -2.18 46.35 29.93
CA ASP A 81 -3.49 45.80 30.30
C ASP A 81 -4.59 46.21 29.34
N GLY A 82 -4.56 47.46 28.84
CA GLY A 82 -5.44 47.92 27.79
C GLY A 82 -5.23 47.20 26.45
N ALA A 83 -3.96 47.06 26.04
CA ALA A 83 -3.59 46.36 24.82
C ALA A 83 -4.01 44.88 24.86
N LEU A 84 -3.92 44.24 26.03
CA LEU A 84 -4.33 42.84 26.19
C LEU A 84 -5.83 42.66 26.03
N ASN A 85 -6.66 43.61 26.51
CA ASN A 85 -8.12 43.53 26.32
C ASN A 85 -8.56 43.56 24.87
N ASP A 86 -7.83 44.28 24.03
CA ASP A 86 -8.12 44.42 22.60
C ASP A 86 -7.34 43.40 21.75
N TYR A 87 -6.46 42.63 22.34
CA TYR A 87 -5.62 41.68 21.62
C TYR A 87 -6.41 40.52 21.11
N ALA A 88 -6.24 40.27 19.81
CA ALA A 88 -6.68 39.05 19.16
C ALA A 88 -5.62 38.59 18.16
N VAL A 89 -5.34 37.30 18.16
CA VAL A 89 -4.43 36.69 17.19
C VAL A 89 -5.22 36.07 16.04
N ALA A 90 -4.85 36.42 14.81
CA ALA A 90 -5.35 35.78 13.61
C ALA A 90 -4.32 34.75 13.13
N VAL A 91 -4.72 33.49 13.07
CA VAL A 91 -3.88 32.36 12.64
C VAL A 91 -4.29 32.00 11.24
N THR A 92 -3.33 31.90 10.32
CA THR A 92 -3.60 31.55 8.91
C THR A 92 -2.46 30.71 8.34
N GLY A 93 -2.79 29.80 7.44
CA GLY A 93 -1.80 28.97 6.72
C GLY A 93 -2.26 27.53 6.57
N GLN A 94 -1.70 26.80 5.62
CA GLN A 94 -2.05 25.42 5.31
C GLN A 94 -3.56 25.17 5.07
N GLY A 95 -4.29 26.20 4.58
CA GLY A 95 -5.77 26.13 4.43
C GLY A 95 -6.56 26.35 5.71
N PHE A 96 -5.88 26.49 6.86
CA PHE A 96 -6.49 26.70 8.17
C PHE A 96 -6.60 28.20 8.49
N THR A 97 -7.67 28.55 9.19
CA THR A 97 -7.88 29.89 9.73
C THR A 97 -8.52 29.79 11.11
N LEU A 98 -7.97 30.55 12.06
CA LEU A 98 -8.50 30.63 13.43
C LEU A 98 -8.30 32.05 13.96
N LYS A 99 -9.28 32.60 14.69
CA LYS A 99 -9.16 33.86 15.37
C LYS A 99 -9.44 33.65 16.87
N LEU A 100 -8.47 34.00 17.70
CA LEU A 100 -8.56 33.86 19.16
C LEU A 100 -8.43 35.23 19.81
N SER A 101 -9.33 35.56 20.75
CA SER A 101 -9.13 36.69 21.67
C SER A 101 -8.12 36.34 22.74
N ALA A 102 -7.57 37.36 23.38
CA ALA A 102 -6.68 37.15 24.56
C ALA A 102 -7.32 36.24 25.61
N LYS A 103 -8.63 36.42 25.83
CA LYS A 103 -9.40 35.63 26.79
C LYS A 103 -9.49 34.17 26.38
N ASP A 104 -9.81 33.88 25.11
CA ASP A 104 -9.96 32.52 24.60
C ASP A 104 -8.61 31.79 24.57
N ALA A 105 -7.53 32.52 24.27
CA ALA A 105 -6.17 32.00 24.30
C ALA A 105 -5.56 31.90 25.70
N GLY A 106 -6.28 32.39 26.74
CA GLY A 106 -5.76 32.40 28.12
C GLY A 106 -4.49 33.24 28.28
N VAL A 107 -4.35 34.32 27.49
CA VAL A 107 -3.15 35.18 27.53
C VAL A 107 -3.15 36.02 28.79
N SER A 108 -2.03 36.04 29.47
CA SER A 108 -1.76 36.91 30.63
C SER A 108 -0.43 37.62 30.45
N LEU A 109 -0.37 38.87 30.93
CA LEU A 109 0.84 39.67 30.99
C LEU A 109 1.09 40.04 32.45
N ASP A 110 2.31 39.88 32.89
CA ASP A 110 2.77 40.50 34.12
C ASP A 110 3.35 41.89 33.78
N GLY A 111 2.42 42.85 33.57
CA GLY A 111 2.76 44.18 33.11
C GLY A 111 3.71 44.93 34.05
N GLU A 112 3.61 44.71 35.37
CA GLU A 112 4.53 45.29 36.36
C GLU A 112 5.96 44.74 36.16
N ARG A 113 6.09 43.41 36.07
CA ARG A 113 7.39 42.76 35.87
C ARG A 113 8.04 43.14 34.54
N ILE A 114 7.23 43.22 33.46
CA ILE A 114 7.71 43.64 32.16
C ILE A 114 8.21 45.09 32.19
N ALA A 115 7.42 46.02 32.77
CA ALA A 115 7.78 47.39 32.83
C ALA A 115 9.04 47.61 33.71
N GLN A 116 9.18 46.89 34.84
CA GLN A 116 10.36 46.97 35.68
C GLN A 116 11.60 46.36 34.95
N ALA A 117 11.47 45.25 34.26
CA ALA A 117 12.55 44.68 33.49
C ALA A 117 13.05 45.64 32.39
N ALA A 118 12.13 46.19 31.63
CA ALA A 118 12.44 47.17 30.59
C ALA A 118 13.12 48.43 31.12
N LEU A 119 12.63 48.97 32.26
CA LEU A 119 13.23 50.14 32.88
C LEU A 119 14.67 49.85 33.38
N SER A 120 14.92 48.64 33.86
CA SER A 120 16.24 48.23 34.37
C SER A 120 17.31 48.12 33.29
N ASN A 121 16.96 48.06 32.04
CA ASN A 121 17.88 47.96 30.89
C ASN A 121 18.58 49.29 30.61
N THR A 122 18.08 50.42 31.15
CA THR A 122 18.66 51.76 30.97
C THR A 122 19.31 52.27 32.23
N ASN A 123 20.47 52.95 32.11
CA ASN A 123 21.11 53.61 33.24
C ASN A 123 20.63 55.08 33.32
N PRO A 124 19.82 55.42 34.38
CA PRO A 124 19.25 56.75 34.54
C PRO A 124 20.28 57.88 34.60
N TRP A 125 21.50 57.59 35.08
CA TRP A 125 22.59 58.59 35.18
C TRP A 125 23.28 58.85 33.85
N LEU A 126 23.02 58.11 32.81
CA LEU A 126 23.52 58.39 31.41
C LEU A 126 22.50 59.17 30.60
N TRP A 127 21.42 59.66 31.19
CA TRP A 127 20.32 60.32 30.53
C TRP A 127 20.76 61.44 29.51
N PRO A 128 21.78 62.27 29.77
CA PRO A 128 22.17 63.30 28.76
C PRO A 128 22.69 62.73 27.46
N LEU A 129 23.18 61.50 27.47
CA LEU A 129 23.69 60.78 26.32
C LEU A 129 22.63 59.88 25.67
N GLU A 130 21.59 59.51 26.42
CA GLU A 130 20.55 58.57 26.04
C GLU A 130 19.29 59.24 25.47
N ILE A 131 19.00 60.53 25.88
CA ILE A 131 17.74 61.21 25.51
C ILE A 131 17.49 61.36 24.00
N THR A 132 18.54 61.29 23.20
CA THR A 132 18.45 61.39 21.70
C THR A 132 18.52 60.07 20.98
N LYS A 133 18.77 58.99 21.72
CA LYS A 133 18.82 57.63 21.13
C LYS A 133 17.43 57.02 21.09
N GLN A 134 17.25 55.98 20.24
CA GLN A 134 16.10 55.13 20.26
C GLN A 134 16.37 53.94 21.18
N HIS A 135 15.39 53.60 21.99
CA HIS A 135 15.42 52.45 22.91
C HIS A 135 14.30 51.52 22.54
N ASP A 136 14.65 50.29 22.12
CA ASP A 136 13.69 49.24 21.84
C ASP A 136 13.75 48.19 22.96
N GLU A 137 12.71 48.17 23.77
CA GLU A 137 12.59 47.28 24.94
C GLU A 137 11.70 46.07 24.64
N THR A 138 11.47 45.77 23.32
CA THR A 138 10.58 44.69 22.89
C THR A 138 11.00 43.34 23.47
N ASP A 139 12.29 43.08 23.66
CA ASP A 139 12.81 41.85 24.27
C ASP A 139 12.32 41.62 25.71
N SER A 140 11.91 42.71 26.40
CA SER A 140 11.33 42.64 27.77
C SER A 140 9.86 42.20 27.75
N LEU A 141 9.19 42.25 26.58
CA LEU A 141 7.78 41.88 26.41
C LEU A 141 7.65 40.36 26.42
N THR A 142 7.17 39.82 27.52
CA THR A 142 6.90 38.39 27.69
C THR A 142 5.48 38.16 28.09
N ALA A 143 4.66 37.68 27.13
CA ALA A 143 3.33 37.19 27.45
C ALA A 143 3.39 35.69 27.76
N SER A 144 2.55 35.23 28.66
CA SER A 144 2.35 33.81 28.88
C SER A 144 0.93 33.41 28.55
N SER A 145 0.78 32.35 27.79
CA SER A 145 -0.52 31.67 27.67
C SER A 145 -0.56 30.60 28.79
N ALA A 146 -1.06 30.96 29.93
CA ALA A 146 -1.16 30.05 31.07
C ALA A 146 -2.50 29.32 31.03
N GLY A 147 -2.48 28.05 30.69
CA GLY A 147 -3.60 27.17 30.97
C GLY A 147 -4.15 26.40 29.79
N SER A 148 -5.00 25.44 30.11
CA SER A 148 -5.70 24.52 29.21
C SER A 148 -6.59 25.19 28.14
N GLY A 149 -6.80 26.52 28.19
CA GLY A 149 -7.70 27.24 27.27
C GLY A 149 -7.21 27.25 25.82
N LEU A 150 -5.95 27.67 25.58
CA LEU A 150 -5.36 27.69 24.25
C LEU A 150 -5.34 26.31 23.61
N GLY A 151 -4.80 25.32 24.36
CA GLY A 151 -4.73 23.95 23.84
C GLY A 151 -6.09 23.39 23.47
N SER A 152 -7.11 23.57 24.31
CA SER A 152 -8.47 23.07 24.05
C SER A 152 -9.13 23.77 22.86
N ALA A 153 -8.97 25.11 22.73
CA ALA A 153 -9.53 25.87 21.61
C ALA A 153 -8.86 25.49 20.27
N VAL A 154 -7.55 25.32 20.28
CA VAL A 154 -6.78 24.89 19.11
C VAL A 154 -7.12 23.45 18.74
N GLN A 155 -7.19 22.54 19.72
CA GLN A 155 -7.55 21.14 19.46
C GLN A 155 -8.92 21.06 18.77
N ALA A 156 -9.95 21.72 19.31
CA ALA A 156 -11.29 21.69 18.73
C ALA A 156 -11.31 22.23 17.28
N ALA A 157 -10.60 23.32 17.01
CA ALA A 157 -10.54 23.91 15.67
C ALA A 157 -9.74 23.04 14.69
N VAL A 158 -8.67 22.40 15.15
CA VAL A 158 -7.85 21.48 14.35
C VAL A 158 -8.62 20.18 14.08
N ASP A 159 -9.37 19.65 15.04
CA ASP A 159 -10.20 18.46 14.85
C ASP A 159 -11.29 18.70 13.79
N GLU A 160 -11.94 19.87 13.85
CA GLU A 160 -12.93 20.29 12.83
C GLU A 160 -12.29 20.39 11.43
N PHE A 161 -11.13 21.02 11.34
CA PHE A 161 -10.37 21.11 10.09
C PHE A 161 -9.94 19.73 9.57
N ASN A 162 -9.42 18.88 10.45
CA ASN A 162 -8.91 17.57 10.10
C ASN A 162 -9.99 16.58 9.66
N ALA A 163 -11.25 16.82 10.02
CA ALA A 163 -12.37 16.01 9.54
C ALA A 163 -12.51 16.00 8.01
N ALA A 164 -12.01 17.03 7.32
CA ALA A 164 -12.01 17.15 5.86
C ALA A 164 -10.60 17.12 5.24
N ALA A 165 -9.57 17.10 6.06
CA ALA A 165 -8.18 17.07 5.61
C ALA A 165 -7.73 15.65 5.24
N THR A 166 -6.72 15.56 4.38
CA THR A 166 -6.06 14.28 4.06
C THR A 166 -5.03 13.96 5.14
N PRO A 167 -5.13 12.83 5.85
CA PRO A 167 -4.11 12.42 6.81
C PRO A 167 -2.79 12.09 6.11
N PRO A 168 -1.66 12.06 6.81
CA PRO A 168 -0.43 11.51 6.27
C PRO A 168 -0.58 10.02 6.00
N THR A 169 0.16 9.54 5.02
CA THR A 169 0.31 8.09 4.75
C THR A 169 1.76 7.71 4.98
N ASP A 170 1.96 6.59 5.64
CA ASP A 170 3.30 6.05 5.87
C ASP A 170 3.89 5.45 4.59
N ALA A 171 5.20 5.44 4.50
CA ALA A 171 5.89 4.65 3.49
C ALA A 171 5.67 3.16 3.77
N ALA A 172 5.48 2.40 2.72
CA ALA A 172 5.22 0.96 2.78
C ALA A 172 5.93 0.21 1.66
N VAL A 173 6.06 -1.09 1.79
CA VAL A 173 6.48 -1.97 0.69
C VAL A 173 5.23 -2.50 0.01
N ALA A 174 5.15 -2.33 -1.31
CA ALA A 174 4.07 -2.88 -2.12
C ALA A 174 4.59 -3.36 -3.48
N PHE A 175 3.85 -4.26 -4.10
CA PHE A 175 4.16 -4.73 -5.44
C PHE A 175 3.81 -3.64 -6.47
N ASP A 176 4.75 -3.35 -7.36
CA ASP A 176 4.59 -2.45 -8.49
C ASP A 176 4.38 -3.29 -9.76
N GLU A 177 3.15 -3.28 -10.27
CA GLU A 177 2.77 -4.05 -11.48
C GLU A 177 3.51 -3.60 -12.75
N GLN A 178 4.06 -2.38 -12.79
CA GLN A 178 4.82 -1.90 -13.95
C GLN A 178 6.27 -2.37 -13.93
N ALA A 179 6.79 -2.59 -12.74
CA ALA A 179 8.16 -3.05 -12.52
C ALA A 179 8.24 -4.57 -12.29
N ASP A 180 7.11 -5.25 -12.14
CA ASP A 180 7.00 -6.66 -11.72
C ASP A 180 7.83 -6.96 -10.45
N ALA A 181 7.82 -6.02 -9.50
CA ALA A 181 8.67 -6.09 -8.32
C ALA A 181 8.06 -5.37 -7.12
N PHE A 182 8.43 -5.79 -5.91
CA PHE A 182 8.16 -5.03 -4.69
C PHE A 182 9.05 -3.79 -4.63
N ALA A 183 8.45 -2.65 -4.37
CA ALA A 183 9.13 -1.38 -4.23
C ALA A 183 8.64 -0.62 -2.99
N VAL A 184 9.48 0.30 -2.50
CA VAL A 184 9.09 1.20 -1.41
C VAL A 184 8.18 2.29 -1.98
N GLN A 185 6.92 2.26 -1.58
CA GLN A 185 5.98 3.35 -1.82
C GLN A 185 6.29 4.50 -0.88
N LYS A 186 6.38 5.70 -1.46
CA LYS A 186 6.77 6.89 -0.73
C LYS A 186 5.64 7.38 0.16
N GLU A 187 6.01 7.83 1.35
CA GLU A 187 5.12 8.50 2.28
C GLU A 187 4.54 9.81 1.73
N SER A 188 3.40 10.24 2.25
CA SER A 188 2.85 11.57 2.02
C SER A 188 2.48 12.26 3.33
N THR A 189 2.72 13.56 3.42
CA THR A 189 2.36 14.35 4.62
C THR A 189 0.87 14.70 4.67
N GLY A 190 0.15 14.62 3.57
CA GLY A 190 -1.24 15.05 3.53
C GLY A 190 -1.43 16.54 3.84
N THR A 191 -2.61 16.89 4.37
CA THR A 191 -2.98 18.27 4.75
C THR A 191 -3.47 18.37 6.19
N ALA A 192 -3.50 17.27 6.93
CA ALA A 192 -3.92 17.25 8.32
C ALA A 192 -2.91 17.97 9.22
N LEU A 193 -3.40 18.71 10.19
CA LEU A 193 -2.61 19.51 11.13
C LEU A 193 -2.35 18.74 12.42
N ASP A 194 -1.17 18.98 13.00
CA ASP A 194 -0.82 18.60 14.35
C ASP A 194 -1.25 19.71 15.31
N ALA A 195 -2.19 19.41 16.20
CA ALA A 195 -2.76 20.39 17.12
C ALA A 195 -1.72 20.96 18.09
N ASP A 196 -0.77 20.14 18.55
CA ASP A 196 0.29 20.58 19.47
C ASP A 196 1.27 21.51 18.76
N ALA A 197 1.64 21.20 17.51
CA ALA A 197 2.49 22.05 16.71
C ALA A 197 1.81 23.40 16.39
N VAL A 198 0.51 23.39 16.06
CA VAL A 198 -0.29 24.59 15.86
C VAL A 198 -0.36 25.42 17.16
N ALA A 199 -0.68 24.78 18.29
CA ALA A 199 -0.74 25.46 19.58
C ALA A 199 0.61 26.08 19.96
N LYS A 200 1.71 25.38 19.70
CA LYS A 200 3.07 25.88 19.93
C LYS A 200 3.40 27.09 19.05
N ALA A 201 3.03 27.07 17.77
CA ALA A 201 3.23 28.20 16.87
C ALA A 201 2.44 29.43 17.34
N ILE A 202 1.18 29.21 17.74
CA ILE A 202 0.33 30.28 18.29
C ILE A 202 0.90 30.83 19.59
N ALA A 203 1.33 29.97 20.53
CA ALA A 203 1.93 30.40 21.79
C ALA A 203 3.19 31.23 21.57
N THR A 204 4.01 30.88 20.56
CA THR A 204 5.20 31.67 20.21
C THR A 204 4.84 33.07 19.70
N GLY A 205 3.80 33.18 18.86
CA GLY A 205 3.29 34.47 18.38
C GLY A 205 2.68 35.32 19.51
N ILE A 206 1.93 34.67 20.40
CA ILE A 206 1.35 35.33 21.61
C ILE A 206 2.43 35.88 22.54
N ALA A 207 3.50 35.15 22.76
CA ALA A 207 4.61 35.59 23.63
C ALA A 207 5.17 36.94 23.21
N SER A 208 5.11 37.30 21.91
CA SER A 208 5.53 38.58 21.34
C SER A 208 4.35 39.50 20.99
N LEU A 209 3.12 39.20 21.46
CA LEU A 209 1.89 39.91 21.12
C LEU A 209 1.67 40.14 19.59
N GLN A 210 2.10 39.22 18.78
CA GLN A 210 1.90 39.33 17.34
C GLN A 210 0.40 39.23 16.99
N PRO A 211 -0.17 40.15 16.20
CA PRO A 211 -1.60 40.10 15.82
C PRO A 211 -1.90 39.01 14.79
N THR A 212 -0.87 38.46 14.14
CA THR A 212 -1.00 37.42 13.12
C THR A 212 0.08 36.34 13.29
N VAL A 213 -0.35 35.07 13.21
CA VAL A 213 0.53 33.93 13.17
C VAL A 213 0.32 33.18 11.85
N LYS A 214 1.39 33.03 11.09
CA LYS A 214 1.36 32.29 9.82
C LYS A 214 1.89 30.88 10.04
N LEU A 215 1.03 29.88 9.82
CA LEU A 215 1.39 28.47 9.90
C LEU A 215 2.19 28.06 8.66
N THR A 216 3.30 27.36 8.86
CA THR A 216 4.18 26.79 7.85
C THR A 216 3.96 25.27 7.78
N ALA A 217 4.68 24.56 6.92
CA ALA A 217 4.47 23.12 6.71
C ALA A 217 4.89 22.25 7.94
N ASP A 218 5.60 22.82 8.88
CA ASP A 218 6.05 22.16 10.11
C ASP A 218 4.92 21.86 11.11
N VAL A 219 3.73 22.45 10.91
CA VAL A 219 2.53 22.13 11.69
C VAL A 219 1.70 21.00 11.06
N LEU A 220 2.09 20.44 9.93
CA LEU A 220 1.41 19.29 9.33
C LEU A 220 1.76 18.03 10.12
N GLN A 221 0.77 17.13 10.24
CA GLN A 221 1.02 15.79 10.73
C GLN A 221 2.07 15.11 9.86
N GLN A 222 2.98 14.41 10.50
CA GLN A 222 4.07 13.73 9.82
C GLN A 222 3.80 12.25 9.75
N PRO A 223 4.13 11.58 8.64
CA PRO A 223 4.09 10.12 8.57
C PRO A 223 5.06 9.53 9.61
N ALA A 224 4.62 8.42 10.23
CA ALA A 224 5.42 7.72 11.24
C ALA A 224 6.57 6.94 10.59
N VAL A 225 6.33 6.37 9.40
CA VAL A 225 7.32 5.62 8.64
C VAL A 225 7.69 6.40 7.38
N ARG A 226 8.99 6.53 7.12
CA ARG A 226 9.52 7.25 5.95
C ARG A 226 10.21 6.31 4.98
N SER A 227 10.16 6.63 3.69
CA SER A 227 10.81 5.86 2.62
C SER A 227 12.34 5.75 2.73
N THR A 228 12.92 6.58 3.61
CA THR A 228 14.35 6.50 3.95
C THR A 228 14.67 5.44 5.00
N ASP A 229 13.66 4.77 5.59
CA ASP A 229 13.89 3.68 6.53
C ASP A 229 14.54 2.50 5.79
N PRO A 230 15.76 2.08 6.18
CA PRO A 230 16.45 0.98 5.53
C PRO A 230 15.73 -0.36 5.67
N LYS A 231 14.82 -0.51 6.65
CA LYS A 231 14.02 -1.72 6.80
C LYS A 231 13.08 -1.94 5.62
N LEU A 232 12.47 -0.88 5.09
CA LEU A 232 11.60 -0.97 3.92
C LEU A 232 12.36 -1.45 2.69
N GLN A 233 13.56 -0.92 2.47
CA GLN A 233 14.39 -1.34 1.36
C GLN A 233 14.80 -2.82 1.48
N SER A 234 15.23 -3.23 2.67
CA SER A 234 15.59 -4.63 2.93
C SER A 234 14.39 -5.57 2.77
N ALA A 235 13.21 -5.16 3.21
CA ALA A 235 11.97 -5.92 3.04
C ALA A 235 11.59 -6.08 1.56
N ALA A 236 11.67 -5.00 0.78
CA ALA A 236 11.43 -5.06 -0.67
C ALA A 236 12.44 -5.99 -1.38
N GLU A 237 13.72 -5.89 -1.04
CA GLU A 237 14.76 -6.77 -1.60
C GLU A 237 14.54 -8.24 -1.25
N ALA A 238 14.11 -8.54 -0.02
CA ALA A 238 13.78 -9.89 0.42
C ALA A 238 12.52 -10.42 -0.28
N ALA A 239 11.46 -9.61 -0.39
CA ALA A 239 10.22 -9.99 -1.08
C ALA A 239 10.45 -10.23 -2.58
N ASN A 240 11.39 -9.49 -3.19
CA ASN A 240 11.77 -9.67 -4.58
C ASN A 240 12.49 -10.99 -4.87
N GLN A 241 12.86 -11.77 -3.86
CA GLN A 241 13.35 -13.12 -4.11
C GLN A 241 12.20 -14.04 -4.54
N PHE A 242 10.99 -13.88 -3.98
CA PHE A 242 9.83 -14.70 -4.31
C PHE A 242 9.30 -14.42 -5.74
N VAL A 243 9.24 -13.14 -6.14
CA VAL A 243 8.69 -12.74 -7.43
C VAL A 243 9.66 -12.88 -8.62
N LYS A 244 10.76 -13.61 -8.45
CA LYS A 244 11.65 -14.00 -9.55
C LYS A 244 11.10 -15.14 -10.40
N ALA A 245 10.16 -15.89 -9.86
CA ALA A 245 9.55 -17.01 -10.56
C ALA A 245 8.67 -16.53 -11.69
N ASP A 246 8.81 -17.16 -12.86
CA ASP A 246 7.98 -16.92 -14.05
C ASP A 246 7.86 -18.24 -14.81
N MET A 247 6.96 -19.12 -14.31
CA MET A 247 6.77 -20.48 -14.80
C MET A 247 5.50 -20.59 -15.62
N GLN A 248 5.59 -21.30 -16.75
CA GLN A 248 4.44 -21.79 -17.50
C GLN A 248 4.21 -23.25 -17.11
N LEU A 249 3.13 -23.51 -16.39
CA LEU A 249 2.74 -24.87 -16.00
C LEU A 249 2.05 -25.56 -17.18
N MET A 250 2.69 -26.61 -17.68
CA MET A 250 2.30 -27.30 -18.91
C MET A 250 1.49 -28.56 -18.61
N MET A 251 0.45 -28.79 -19.36
CA MET A 251 -0.31 -30.04 -19.39
C MET A 251 -0.58 -30.49 -20.82
N GLY A 252 -0.13 -31.69 -21.18
CA GLY A 252 -0.32 -32.23 -22.53
C GLY A 252 0.37 -31.44 -23.65
N GLY A 253 1.28 -30.54 -23.31
CA GLY A 253 1.98 -29.65 -24.26
C GLY A 253 1.40 -28.24 -24.34
N ASP A 254 0.26 -27.98 -23.69
CA ASP A 254 -0.36 -26.66 -23.61
C ASP A 254 -0.11 -26.00 -22.27
N VAL A 255 -0.15 -24.66 -22.23
CA VAL A 255 -0.05 -23.89 -20.99
C VAL A 255 -1.37 -23.99 -20.23
N ALA A 256 -1.35 -24.65 -19.07
CA ALA A 256 -2.51 -24.77 -18.19
C ALA A 256 -2.64 -23.58 -17.25
N ALA A 257 -1.50 -23.06 -16.75
CA ALA A 257 -1.47 -21.89 -15.86
C ALA A 257 -0.11 -21.19 -15.93
N GLU A 258 -0.07 -19.95 -15.44
CA GLU A 258 1.16 -19.17 -15.32
C GLU A 258 1.38 -18.81 -13.85
N VAL A 259 2.58 -19.04 -13.32
CA VAL A 259 3.06 -18.58 -12.02
C VAL A 259 4.02 -17.43 -12.29
N ASN A 260 3.44 -16.24 -12.47
CA ASN A 260 4.15 -15.01 -12.79
C ASN A 260 4.36 -14.13 -11.55
N PRO A 261 5.20 -13.07 -11.62
CA PRO A 261 5.48 -12.17 -10.50
C PRO A 261 4.24 -11.58 -9.84
N ALA A 262 3.22 -11.20 -10.64
CA ALA A 262 1.99 -10.62 -10.12
C ALA A 262 1.18 -11.63 -9.29
N LEU A 263 1.07 -12.87 -9.74
CA LEU A 263 0.43 -13.93 -8.96
C LEU A 263 1.19 -14.23 -7.68
N VAL A 264 2.51 -14.42 -7.77
CA VAL A 264 3.35 -14.70 -6.58
C VAL A 264 3.28 -13.57 -5.57
N SER A 265 3.22 -12.30 -6.02
CA SER A 265 3.10 -11.16 -5.13
C SER A 265 1.85 -11.21 -4.25
N SER A 266 0.76 -11.80 -4.75
CA SER A 266 -0.50 -11.96 -4.00
C SER A 266 -0.40 -12.98 -2.86
N TRP A 267 0.63 -13.82 -2.86
CA TRP A 267 0.93 -14.77 -1.79
C TRP A 267 1.96 -14.26 -0.79
N VAL A 268 2.63 -13.11 -1.09
CA VAL A 268 3.62 -12.53 -0.18
C VAL A 268 2.93 -11.66 0.85
N HIS A 269 3.16 -11.93 2.13
CA HIS A 269 2.76 -11.08 3.23
C HIS A 269 3.96 -10.71 4.09
N PHE A 270 3.83 -9.60 4.84
CA PHE A 270 4.88 -9.10 5.72
C PHE A 270 4.38 -9.21 7.17
N ASP A 271 5.27 -9.63 8.05
CA ASP A 271 5.03 -9.59 9.50
C ASP A 271 5.24 -8.15 10.07
N GLU A 272 5.12 -8.00 11.40
CA GLU A 272 5.31 -6.72 12.09
C GLU A 272 6.76 -6.20 11.96
N GLU A 273 7.72 -7.08 11.76
CA GLU A 273 9.13 -6.77 11.55
C GLU A 273 9.48 -6.51 10.08
N LEU A 274 8.48 -6.54 9.17
CA LEU A 274 8.60 -6.42 7.72
C LEU A 274 9.37 -7.59 7.07
N THR A 275 9.36 -8.78 7.68
CA THR A 275 9.93 -9.98 7.07
C THR A 275 8.91 -10.60 6.11
N PRO A 276 9.23 -10.73 4.81
CA PRO A 276 8.30 -11.34 3.86
C PRO A 276 8.28 -12.85 4.00
N SER A 277 7.10 -13.43 3.85
CA SER A 277 6.87 -14.87 3.76
C SER A 277 5.72 -15.18 2.81
N LEU A 278 5.65 -16.42 2.33
CA LEU A 278 4.52 -16.88 1.51
C LEU A 278 3.34 -17.25 2.38
N ASP A 279 2.16 -16.81 2.00
CA ASP A 279 0.89 -17.33 2.50
C ASP A 279 0.63 -18.71 1.88
N GLU A 280 1.00 -19.75 2.62
CA GLU A 280 0.82 -21.13 2.17
C GLU A 280 -0.66 -21.47 1.97
N GLY A 281 -1.59 -20.86 2.73
CA GLY A 281 -3.00 -21.08 2.55
C GLY A 281 -3.55 -20.51 1.25
N ALA A 282 -3.09 -19.32 0.85
CA ALA A 282 -3.45 -18.72 -0.43
C ALA A 282 -2.86 -19.50 -1.62
N LEU A 283 -1.61 -19.95 -1.48
CA LEU A 283 -0.97 -20.81 -2.47
C LEU A 283 -1.71 -22.15 -2.63
N ASP A 284 -2.03 -22.81 -1.50
CA ASP A 284 -2.74 -24.10 -1.52
C ASP A 284 -4.13 -23.97 -2.14
N ALA A 285 -4.87 -22.90 -1.83
CA ALA A 285 -6.18 -22.66 -2.43
C ALA A 285 -6.09 -22.46 -3.96
N TRP A 286 -5.09 -21.76 -4.43
CA TRP A 286 -4.85 -21.59 -5.86
C TRP A 286 -4.49 -22.91 -6.55
N LEU A 287 -3.67 -23.76 -5.88
CA LEU A 287 -3.30 -25.08 -6.41
C LEU A 287 -4.53 -26.02 -6.48
N ASP A 288 -5.40 -26.01 -5.47
CA ASP A 288 -6.64 -26.79 -5.48
C ASP A 288 -7.56 -26.38 -6.64
N GLU A 289 -7.66 -25.07 -6.93
CA GLU A 289 -8.40 -24.56 -8.10
C GLU A 289 -7.76 -25.02 -9.42
N LEU A 290 -6.44 -24.98 -9.50
CA LEU A 290 -5.70 -25.43 -10.68
C LEU A 290 -5.89 -26.94 -10.92
N GLU A 291 -5.77 -27.77 -9.89
CA GLU A 291 -6.02 -29.21 -9.97
C GLU A 291 -7.42 -29.49 -10.49
N ALA A 292 -8.44 -28.83 -9.90
CA ALA A 292 -9.83 -28.97 -10.33
C ALA A 292 -10.06 -28.53 -11.78
N ALA A 293 -9.31 -27.55 -12.27
CA ALA A 293 -9.38 -27.08 -13.65
C ALA A 293 -8.65 -27.99 -14.63
N CYS A 294 -7.65 -28.74 -14.17
CA CYS A 294 -6.82 -29.60 -14.99
C CYS A 294 -7.31 -31.06 -15.05
N ASP A 295 -7.86 -31.57 -13.93
CA ASP A 295 -8.23 -32.98 -13.82
C ASP A 295 -9.43 -33.34 -14.69
N THR A 296 -9.25 -34.44 -15.43
CA THR A 296 -10.30 -34.98 -16.31
C THR A 296 -10.79 -36.37 -15.88
N VAL A 297 -10.02 -37.12 -15.10
CA VAL A 297 -10.40 -38.45 -14.61
C VAL A 297 -11.74 -38.38 -13.87
N GLY A 298 -12.70 -39.19 -14.33
CA GLY A 298 -14.05 -39.30 -13.72
C GLY A 298 -14.97 -38.11 -13.97
N THR A 299 -14.48 -36.99 -14.50
CA THR A 299 -15.25 -35.78 -14.77
C THR A 299 -16.13 -35.92 -16.01
N GLU A 300 -17.05 -34.99 -16.21
CA GLU A 300 -17.85 -34.91 -17.44
C GLU A 300 -17.01 -34.36 -18.59
N ARG A 301 -17.07 -35.02 -19.74
CA ARG A 301 -16.42 -34.61 -20.99
C ARG A 301 -17.42 -34.60 -22.12
N THR A 302 -17.47 -33.51 -22.88
CA THR A 302 -18.28 -33.37 -24.08
C THR A 302 -17.38 -33.36 -25.31
N TYR A 303 -17.76 -34.17 -26.29
CA TYR A 303 -17.01 -34.27 -27.54
C TYR A 303 -17.94 -34.50 -28.73
N THR A 304 -17.43 -34.30 -29.92
CA THR A 304 -18.13 -34.60 -31.17
C THR A 304 -17.54 -35.87 -31.79
N ARG A 305 -18.33 -36.93 -31.82
CA ARG A 305 -17.96 -38.17 -32.51
C ARG A 305 -17.75 -37.89 -34.02
N PRO A 306 -16.88 -38.64 -34.76
CA PRO A 306 -16.59 -38.35 -36.15
C PRO A 306 -17.81 -38.34 -37.09
N ASP A 307 -18.91 -38.97 -36.72
CA ASP A 307 -20.20 -38.93 -37.49
C ASP A 307 -21.05 -37.67 -37.20
N GLY A 308 -20.56 -36.77 -36.35
CA GLY A 308 -21.22 -35.52 -35.98
C GLY A 308 -22.12 -35.59 -34.76
N LYS A 309 -22.27 -36.76 -34.09
CA LYS A 309 -23.05 -36.89 -32.88
C LYS A 309 -22.31 -36.21 -31.70
N GLN A 310 -22.98 -35.32 -31.01
CA GLN A 310 -22.49 -34.75 -29.73
C GLN A 310 -22.73 -35.74 -28.59
N ILE A 311 -21.71 -35.99 -27.81
CA ILE A 311 -21.72 -36.98 -26.74
C ILE A 311 -21.18 -36.32 -25.48
N THR A 312 -21.82 -36.62 -24.36
CA THR A 312 -21.38 -36.31 -23.02
C THR A 312 -21.14 -37.59 -22.26
N VAL A 313 -19.97 -37.77 -21.69
CA VAL A 313 -19.60 -38.96 -20.92
C VAL A 313 -18.92 -38.54 -19.63
N SER A 314 -19.22 -39.21 -18.52
CA SER A 314 -18.56 -39.03 -17.21
C SER A 314 -18.25 -40.38 -16.58
N GLY A 315 -17.24 -40.37 -15.70
CA GLY A 315 -16.78 -41.59 -15.05
C GLY A 315 -15.62 -42.28 -15.79
N GLY A 316 -15.19 -43.41 -15.28
CA GLY A 316 -14.00 -44.13 -15.73
C GLY A 316 -12.68 -43.58 -15.20
N PRO A 317 -11.62 -44.39 -15.18
CA PRO A 317 -10.32 -44.02 -14.63
C PRO A 317 -9.37 -43.38 -15.64
N TYR A 318 -9.75 -43.26 -16.90
CA TYR A 318 -8.92 -42.66 -17.96
C TYR A 318 -8.95 -41.12 -17.87
N GLY A 319 -7.80 -40.53 -18.12
CA GLY A 319 -7.66 -39.08 -18.24
C GLY A 319 -6.44 -38.55 -17.51
N TRP A 320 -6.47 -37.24 -17.32
CA TRP A 320 -5.44 -36.52 -16.58
C TRP A 320 -5.88 -36.43 -15.11
N LEU A 321 -4.97 -36.80 -14.22
CA LEU A 321 -5.10 -36.65 -12.79
C LEU A 321 -3.79 -36.10 -12.25
N THR A 322 -3.83 -34.88 -11.74
CA THR A 322 -2.65 -34.21 -11.17
C THR A 322 -2.16 -34.95 -9.93
N ASP A 323 -0.86 -34.86 -9.68
CA ASP A 323 -0.25 -35.24 -8.41
C ASP A 323 -0.10 -33.98 -7.55
N GLY A 324 -1.14 -33.68 -6.77
CA GLY A 324 -1.24 -32.43 -6.03
C GLY A 324 -0.08 -32.21 -5.03
N GLU A 325 0.46 -33.26 -4.41
CA GLU A 325 1.61 -33.13 -3.50
C GLU A 325 2.90 -32.77 -4.29
N ALA A 326 3.10 -33.42 -5.40
CA ALA A 326 4.23 -33.13 -6.27
C ALA A 326 4.09 -31.76 -6.94
N LEU A 327 2.88 -31.35 -7.35
CA LEU A 327 2.60 -30.02 -7.91
C LEU A 327 2.87 -28.93 -6.87
N ARG A 328 2.39 -29.10 -5.64
CA ARG A 328 2.64 -28.16 -4.53
C ARG A 328 4.15 -27.99 -4.30
N THR A 329 4.89 -29.08 -4.24
CA THR A 329 6.34 -29.06 -4.09
C THR A 329 7.02 -28.35 -5.26
N LEU A 330 6.62 -28.65 -6.48
CA LEU A 330 7.15 -28.04 -7.70
C LEU A 330 6.97 -26.51 -7.70
N VAL A 331 5.78 -26.02 -7.37
CA VAL A 331 5.50 -24.59 -7.37
C VAL A 331 6.22 -23.88 -6.23
N LYS A 332 6.21 -24.44 -5.01
CA LYS A 332 6.94 -23.88 -3.86
C LYS A 332 8.45 -23.78 -4.13
N ASP A 333 9.05 -24.84 -4.62
CA ASP A 333 10.47 -24.87 -4.98
C ASP A 333 10.77 -23.92 -6.15
N GLY A 334 9.85 -23.86 -7.12
CA GLY A 334 9.97 -22.94 -8.24
C GLY A 334 9.99 -21.49 -7.82
N VAL A 335 9.08 -21.09 -6.93
CA VAL A 335 9.03 -19.74 -6.34
C VAL A 335 10.29 -19.47 -5.50
N ALA A 336 10.69 -20.42 -4.66
CA ALA A 336 11.87 -20.25 -3.80
C ALA A 336 13.18 -20.10 -4.61
N ASN A 337 13.28 -20.79 -5.75
CA ASN A 337 14.47 -20.78 -6.60
C ASN A 337 14.43 -19.76 -7.74
N GLY A 338 13.30 -19.05 -7.95
CA GLY A 338 13.12 -18.15 -9.08
C GLY A 338 13.11 -18.87 -10.42
N THR A 339 12.45 -20.02 -10.49
CA THR A 339 12.37 -20.84 -11.71
C THR A 339 11.59 -20.12 -12.80
N THR A 340 12.08 -20.21 -14.05
CA THR A 340 11.42 -19.57 -15.22
C THR A 340 11.24 -20.57 -16.35
N GLY A 341 10.24 -20.29 -17.23
CA GLY A 341 9.97 -21.08 -18.43
C GLY A 341 8.98 -22.22 -18.22
N ALA A 342 8.87 -23.12 -19.20
CA ALA A 342 7.89 -24.19 -19.21
C ALA A 342 8.28 -25.33 -18.26
N VAL A 343 7.31 -25.77 -17.44
CA VAL A 343 7.46 -26.86 -16.48
C VAL A 343 6.21 -27.73 -16.55
N ASP A 344 6.38 -29.02 -16.73
CA ASP A 344 5.27 -29.96 -16.81
C ASP A 344 4.61 -30.16 -15.45
N ILE A 345 3.27 -30.11 -15.40
CA ILE A 345 2.49 -30.46 -14.21
C ILE A 345 2.64 -31.95 -13.94
N PRO A 346 3.10 -32.34 -12.73
CA PRO A 346 3.20 -33.75 -12.37
C PRO A 346 1.82 -34.39 -12.29
N CYS A 347 1.66 -35.55 -12.92
CA CYS A 347 0.40 -36.26 -12.99
C CYS A 347 0.54 -37.71 -12.52
N GLN A 348 -0.45 -38.22 -11.79
CA GLN A 348 -0.59 -39.63 -11.44
C GLN A 348 -1.02 -40.46 -12.65
N THR A 349 -1.91 -39.90 -13.49
CA THR A 349 -2.31 -40.47 -14.77
C THR A 349 -2.34 -39.39 -15.85
N THR A 350 -2.17 -39.81 -17.11
CA THR A 350 -2.16 -38.91 -18.26
C THR A 350 -3.12 -39.42 -19.33
N GLY A 351 -3.82 -38.50 -19.99
CA GLY A 351 -4.53 -38.74 -21.23
C GLY A 351 -3.58 -38.68 -22.42
N THR A 352 -4.03 -39.06 -23.61
CA THR A 352 -3.27 -38.98 -24.88
C THR A 352 -3.43 -37.62 -25.55
N ALA A 353 -4.35 -36.80 -25.14
CA ALA A 353 -4.54 -35.40 -25.52
C ALA A 353 -4.96 -34.59 -24.31
N TYR A 354 -4.77 -33.27 -24.35
CA TYR A 354 -5.33 -32.35 -23.38
C TYR A 354 -5.99 -31.17 -24.09
N ASN A 355 -7.27 -30.93 -23.80
CA ASN A 355 -8.04 -29.86 -24.41
C ASN A 355 -8.79 -29.03 -23.34
N GLY A 356 -8.32 -29.11 -22.09
CA GLY A 356 -8.95 -28.52 -20.91
C GLY A 356 -10.01 -29.42 -20.26
N ALA A 357 -10.39 -29.06 -19.03
CA ALA A 357 -11.45 -29.78 -18.33
C ALA A 357 -12.78 -29.73 -19.09
N GLY A 358 -13.53 -30.84 -19.08
CA GLY A 358 -14.82 -30.93 -19.76
C GLY A 358 -14.75 -31.21 -21.29
N ALA A 359 -13.55 -31.26 -21.86
CA ALA A 359 -13.34 -31.61 -23.29
C ALA A 359 -12.76 -33.01 -23.47
N GLN A 360 -12.70 -33.48 -24.72
CA GLN A 360 -12.08 -34.76 -25.08
C GLN A 360 -10.59 -34.75 -24.71
N ASP A 361 -10.17 -35.71 -23.92
CA ASP A 361 -8.78 -35.90 -23.47
C ASP A 361 -8.07 -37.14 -24.02
N TRP A 362 -8.65 -37.71 -25.06
CA TRP A 362 -8.09 -38.82 -25.82
C TRP A 362 -7.91 -38.43 -27.30
N GLY A 363 -7.07 -39.20 -27.99
CA GLY A 363 -6.77 -38.99 -29.41
C GLY A 363 -7.91 -39.46 -30.34
N ALA A 364 -7.67 -39.35 -31.63
CA ALA A 364 -8.62 -39.76 -32.65
C ALA A 364 -8.85 -41.29 -32.69
N ARG A 365 -7.84 -42.06 -32.23
CA ARG A 365 -7.94 -43.54 -32.14
C ARG A 365 -8.62 -43.94 -30.83
N TYR A 366 -9.82 -44.53 -30.91
CA TYR A 366 -10.57 -45.01 -29.75
C TYR A 366 -11.70 -45.99 -30.16
N CYS A 367 -12.14 -46.75 -29.16
CA CYS A 367 -13.34 -47.62 -29.27
C CYS A 367 -14.52 -46.85 -28.63
N ASP A 368 -15.60 -46.65 -29.42
CA ASP A 368 -16.85 -46.03 -28.98
C ASP A 368 -17.90 -47.11 -28.71
N ILE A 369 -18.44 -47.17 -27.50
CA ILE A 369 -19.52 -48.07 -27.13
C ILE A 369 -20.75 -47.22 -26.80
N ASP A 370 -21.68 -47.16 -27.76
CA ASP A 370 -22.94 -46.44 -27.61
C ASP A 370 -23.98 -47.38 -26.98
N LEU A 371 -24.24 -47.18 -25.68
CA LEU A 371 -25.21 -48.00 -24.92
C LEU A 371 -26.65 -47.77 -25.38
N SER A 372 -26.97 -46.60 -25.90
CA SER A 372 -28.28 -46.24 -26.42
C SER A 372 -28.57 -46.93 -27.76
N GLU A 373 -27.56 -46.89 -28.64
CA GLU A 373 -27.65 -47.51 -29.95
C GLU A 373 -27.40 -49.01 -29.94
N GLN A 374 -26.81 -49.52 -28.84
CA GLN A 374 -26.31 -50.91 -28.75
C GLN A 374 -25.38 -51.23 -29.87
N TYR A 375 -24.38 -50.37 -30.03
CA TYR A 375 -23.45 -50.39 -31.15
C TYR A 375 -22.05 -50.04 -30.69
N VAL A 376 -21.03 -50.66 -31.28
CA VAL A 376 -19.62 -50.41 -31.03
C VAL A 376 -18.96 -49.97 -32.32
N ARG A 377 -18.14 -48.92 -32.25
CA ARG A 377 -17.34 -48.37 -33.35
C ARG A 377 -15.88 -48.31 -32.94
N PHE A 378 -15.00 -48.49 -33.91
CA PHE A 378 -13.58 -48.32 -33.69
C PHE A 378 -12.97 -47.38 -34.75
N TYR A 379 -12.34 -46.33 -34.28
CA TYR A 379 -11.71 -45.31 -35.09
C TYR A 379 -10.21 -45.43 -35.08
N ASP A 380 -9.53 -45.11 -36.18
CA ASP A 380 -8.07 -45.11 -36.28
C ASP A 380 -7.46 -43.77 -35.86
N GLU A 381 -6.14 -43.65 -36.02
CA GLU A 381 -5.38 -42.43 -35.66
C GLU A 381 -5.75 -41.19 -36.47
N ALA A 382 -6.41 -41.37 -37.64
CA ALA A 382 -6.96 -40.30 -38.48
C ALA A 382 -8.43 -39.97 -38.14
N GLY A 383 -9.04 -40.67 -37.19
CA GLY A 383 -10.47 -40.55 -36.88
C GLY A 383 -11.39 -41.22 -37.90
N ALA A 384 -10.85 -42.07 -38.77
CA ALA A 384 -11.66 -42.82 -39.71
C ALA A 384 -12.29 -44.05 -39.05
N LEU A 385 -13.58 -44.30 -39.31
CA LEU A 385 -14.27 -45.51 -38.89
C LEU A 385 -13.69 -46.71 -39.64
N ILE A 386 -12.97 -47.58 -38.92
CA ILE A 386 -12.33 -48.78 -39.51
C ILE A 386 -13.02 -50.09 -39.16
N TRP A 387 -13.88 -50.09 -38.15
CA TRP A 387 -14.66 -51.24 -37.73
C TRP A 387 -15.91 -50.81 -36.98
N GLU A 388 -17.00 -51.53 -37.12
CA GLU A 388 -18.24 -51.34 -36.36
C GLU A 388 -19.06 -52.61 -36.27
N SER A 389 -19.85 -52.73 -35.19
CA SER A 389 -20.77 -53.86 -35.00
C SER A 389 -21.89 -53.54 -33.99
N ALA A 390 -23.07 -54.13 -34.26
CA ALA A 390 -24.08 -54.18 -33.23
C ALA A 390 -23.61 -55.05 -32.04
N CYS A 391 -24.03 -54.69 -30.81
CA CYS A 391 -23.66 -55.40 -29.60
C CYS A 391 -24.87 -55.65 -28.71
N VAL A 392 -24.68 -56.40 -27.61
CA VAL A 392 -25.62 -56.48 -26.49
C VAL A 392 -24.82 -56.24 -25.21
N THR A 393 -25.16 -55.17 -24.53
CA THR A 393 -24.50 -54.77 -23.28
C THR A 393 -25.13 -55.34 -22.03
N GLY A 394 -24.69 -54.93 -20.85
CA GLY A 394 -25.22 -55.40 -19.58
C GLY A 394 -26.69 -55.08 -19.38
N THR A 395 -27.40 -55.98 -18.63
CA THR A 395 -28.78 -55.75 -18.23
C THR A 395 -28.90 -54.50 -17.33
N PRO A 396 -29.80 -53.54 -17.65
CA PRO A 396 -29.91 -52.28 -16.93
C PRO A 396 -30.72 -52.45 -15.64
N ASN A 397 -30.21 -53.23 -14.69
CA ASN A 397 -30.87 -53.57 -13.43
C ASN A 397 -30.14 -53.00 -12.17
N GLY A 398 -29.18 -52.11 -12.35
CA GLY A 398 -28.42 -51.53 -11.29
C GLY A 398 -27.22 -52.37 -10.80
N VAL A 399 -27.19 -53.66 -11.18
CA VAL A 399 -26.12 -54.62 -10.75
C VAL A 399 -25.25 -55.01 -11.94
N HIS A 400 -25.90 -55.28 -13.06
CA HIS A 400 -25.26 -55.81 -14.27
C HIS A 400 -25.12 -54.76 -15.41
N ASN A 401 -25.23 -53.50 -15.07
CA ASN A 401 -25.03 -52.42 -16.05
C ASN A 401 -23.61 -52.45 -16.61
N THR A 402 -23.46 -52.20 -17.92
CA THR A 402 -22.20 -51.74 -18.42
C THR A 402 -22.01 -50.32 -17.97
N PRO A 403 -20.96 -49.98 -17.18
CA PRO A 403 -20.81 -48.65 -16.63
C PRO A 403 -20.35 -47.64 -17.72
N PRO A 404 -21.03 -46.49 -17.86
CA PRO A 404 -20.51 -45.42 -18.70
C PRO A 404 -19.20 -44.86 -18.14
N GLY A 405 -18.36 -44.32 -18.99
CA GLY A 405 -17.09 -43.75 -18.60
C GLY A 405 -16.05 -43.85 -19.71
N VAL A 406 -14.88 -43.27 -19.44
CA VAL A 406 -13.72 -43.36 -20.33
C VAL A 406 -12.70 -44.30 -19.70
N TYR A 407 -12.29 -45.28 -20.41
CA TYR A 407 -11.43 -46.38 -20.01
C TYR A 407 -10.30 -46.57 -20.99
N TRP A 408 -9.45 -47.54 -20.76
CA TRP A 408 -8.51 -48.10 -21.75
C TRP A 408 -8.64 -49.63 -21.81
N LEU A 409 -8.29 -50.19 -22.93
CA LEU A 409 -8.17 -51.63 -23.05
C LEU A 409 -6.98 -52.10 -22.21
N ASN A 410 -7.24 -52.94 -21.21
CA ASN A 410 -6.18 -53.41 -20.30
C ASN A 410 -5.26 -54.43 -20.97
N GLN A 411 -5.83 -55.43 -21.62
CA GLN A 411 -5.14 -56.52 -22.30
C GLN A 411 -6.04 -57.25 -23.31
N LYS A 412 -5.48 -58.18 -24.00
CA LYS A 412 -6.25 -59.11 -24.88
C LYS A 412 -5.89 -60.54 -24.49
N ALA A 413 -6.88 -61.42 -24.50
CA ALA A 413 -6.65 -62.86 -24.30
C ALA A 413 -7.49 -63.70 -25.23
N SER A 414 -6.91 -64.81 -25.74
CA SER A 414 -7.60 -65.76 -26.64
C SER A 414 -7.01 -67.16 -26.49
N PRO A 415 -7.82 -68.15 -26.04
CA PRO A 415 -9.13 -68.02 -25.44
C PRO A 415 -9.09 -67.51 -23.99
N SER A 416 -10.26 -67.17 -23.38
CA SER A 416 -10.39 -66.84 -21.99
C SER A 416 -11.63 -67.48 -21.38
N VAL A 417 -11.56 -67.73 -20.06
CA VAL A 417 -12.68 -68.31 -19.30
C VAL A 417 -13.26 -67.24 -18.34
N LEU A 418 -14.47 -66.79 -18.64
CA LEU A 418 -15.19 -65.83 -17.83
C LEU A 418 -15.96 -66.51 -16.73
N LYS A 419 -15.78 -66.08 -15.47
CA LYS A 419 -16.46 -66.66 -14.31
C LYS A 419 -17.20 -65.58 -13.54
N GLY A 420 -18.38 -65.86 -13.10
CA GLY A 420 -19.18 -64.91 -12.33
C GLY A 420 -20.29 -65.56 -11.53
N THR A 421 -21.17 -64.73 -11.00
CA THR A 421 -22.31 -65.15 -10.19
C THR A 421 -23.58 -64.50 -10.71
N ASN A 422 -24.62 -65.28 -10.99
CA ASN A 422 -25.94 -64.82 -11.35
C ASN A 422 -26.67 -64.17 -10.16
N LEU A 423 -27.75 -63.43 -10.42
CA LEU A 423 -28.54 -62.78 -9.38
C LEU A 423 -29.14 -63.79 -8.36
N ASP A 424 -29.35 -65.02 -8.77
CA ASP A 424 -29.89 -66.13 -7.94
C ASP A 424 -28.77 -66.80 -7.10
N GLY A 425 -27.54 -66.32 -7.19
CA GLY A 425 -26.35 -66.85 -6.49
C GLY A 425 -25.68 -68.02 -7.18
N SER A 426 -26.24 -68.52 -8.29
CA SER A 426 -25.62 -69.57 -9.08
C SER A 426 -24.32 -69.06 -9.76
N LYS A 427 -23.35 -69.98 -9.92
CA LYS A 427 -22.09 -69.67 -10.64
C LYS A 427 -22.23 -69.98 -12.11
N TYR A 428 -21.59 -69.17 -12.94
CA TYR A 428 -21.41 -69.44 -14.36
C TYR A 428 -19.94 -69.47 -14.73
N GLU A 429 -19.66 -70.24 -15.75
CA GLU A 429 -18.36 -70.31 -16.40
C GLU A 429 -18.59 -70.37 -17.90
N SER A 430 -18.04 -69.38 -18.65
CA SER A 430 -18.24 -69.26 -20.09
C SER A 430 -16.87 -69.12 -20.76
N THR A 431 -16.52 -70.00 -21.70
CA THR A 431 -15.33 -69.86 -22.50
C THR A 431 -15.64 -68.97 -23.70
N VAL A 432 -14.83 -67.88 -23.85
CA VAL A 432 -14.90 -66.99 -25.00
C VAL A 432 -13.60 -67.10 -25.82
N ARG A 433 -13.70 -66.88 -27.15
CA ARG A 433 -12.53 -66.97 -28.02
C ARG A 433 -11.69 -65.72 -27.97
N TYR A 434 -12.34 -64.54 -27.75
CA TYR A 434 -11.71 -63.23 -27.78
C TYR A 434 -12.15 -62.44 -26.53
N TRP A 435 -11.22 -62.09 -25.67
CA TRP A 435 -11.46 -61.33 -24.45
C TRP A 435 -10.70 -60.00 -24.48
N MET A 436 -11.40 -58.90 -24.36
CA MET A 436 -10.91 -57.51 -24.47
C MET A 436 -11.45 -56.69 -23.27
N PRO A 437 -10.89 -56.81 -22.06
CA PRO A 437 -11.35 -56.14 -20.85
C PRO A 437 -10.95 -54.66 -20.83
N PHE A 438 -11.86 -53.80 -20.37
CA PHE A 438 -11.67 -52.38 -20.21
C PHE A 438 -12.08 -51.81 -18.83
N VAL A 439 -12.95 -52.49 -18.07
CA VAL A 439 -13.24 -52.14 -16.66
C VAL A 439 -12.51 -53.12 -15.77
N GLY A 440 -11.32 -52.74 -15.34
CA GLY A 440 -10.42 -53.69 -14.67
C GLY A 440 -10.26 -54.96 -15.54
N ASN A 441 -10.34 -56.13 -14.93
CA ASN A 441 -10.38 -57.41 -15.64
C ASN A 441 -11.73 -58.10 -15.54
N VAL A 442 -12.81 -57.30 -15.29
CA VAL A 442 -14.17 -57.84 -14.95
C VAL A 442 -15.16 -57.62 -16.07
N ILE A 443 -15.12 -56.45 -16.72
CA ILE A 443 -16.00 -56.11 -17.85
C ILE A 443 -15.16 -55.86 -19.06
N GLY A 444 -15.56 -56.45 -20.17
CA GLY A 444 -14.86 -56.31 -21.45
C GLY A 444 -15.76 -56.62 -22.65
N MET A 445 -15.22 -56.46 -23.85
CA MET A 445 -15.84 -56.89 -25.09
C MET A 445 -15.43 -58.36 -25.38
N HIS A 446 -16.35 -59.19 -25.84
CA HIS A 446 -16.06 -60.58 -26.19
C HIS A 446 -17.10 -61.18 -27.15
N ASP A 447 -16.73 -62.27 -27.80
CA ASP A 447 -17.68 -63.04 -28.60
C ASP A 447 -18.72 -63.77 -27.72
N ALA A 448 -19.97 -63.80 -28.21
CA ALA A 448 -21.07 -64.46 -27.55
C ALA A 448 -21.83 -65.37 -28.55
N ASP A 449 -21.33 -66.63 -28.77
CA ASP A 449 -21.88 -67.57 -29.68
C ASP A 449 -23.25 -68.17 -29.24
N TRP A 450 -23.60 -68.00 -27.97
CA TRP A 450 -24.93 -68.31 -27.42
C TRP A 450 -25.98 -67.25 -27.74
N GLN A 451 -25.58 -66.08 -28.29
CA GLN A 451 -26.47 -64.98 -28.61
C GLN A 451 -26.75 -64.97 -30.13
N TYR A 452 -28.00 -65.12 -30.51
CA TYR A 452 -28.38 -65.27 -31.92
C TYR A 452 -28.71 -63.97 -32.64
N ALA A 453 -28.84 -62.85 -31.89
CA ALA A 453 -29.08 -61.52 -32.43
C ALA A 453 -28.51 -60.42 -31.54
N PHE A 454 -28.10 -59.32 -32.13
CA PHE A 454 -27.43 -58.19 -31.50
C PHE A 454 -28.12 -56.86 -31.82
N GLY A 455 -27.91 -55.82 -31.00
CA GLY A 455 -28.47 -54.51 -31.22
C GLY A 455 -29.89 -54.30 -30.66
N GLY A 456 -30.38 -53.08 -30.71
CA GLY A 456 -31.69 -52.68 -30.30
C GLY A 456 -31.97 -52.87 -28.82
N ALA A 457 -33.21 -53.12 -28.42
CA ALA A 457 -33.63 -53.22 -27.02
C ALA A 457 -33.33 -54.58 -26.37
N ARG A 458 -32.54 -55.47 -26.96
CA ARG A 458 -32.33 -56.84 -26.47
C ARG A 458 -31.76 -56.89 -25.08
N TYR A 459 -30.85 -55.98 -24.72
CA TYR A 459 -30.26 -55.88 -23.36
C TYR A 459 -31.31 -55.63 -22.28
N GLN A 460 -32.48 -55.02 -22.63
CA GLN A 460 -33.60 -54.76 -21.71
C GLN A 460 -34.60 -55.93 -21.73
N GLN A 461 -34.57 -56.82 -22.70
CA GLN A 461 -35.53 -57.90 -22.90
C GLN A 461 -35.06 -59.24 -22.34
N GLY A 462 -34.11 -59.23 -21.38
CA GLY A 462 -33.59 -60.43 -20.76
C GLY A 462 -32.42 -61.09 -21.46
N PHE A 463 -31.89 -60.47 -22.51
CA PHE A 463 -30.69 -60.93 -23.24
C PHE A 463 -29.42 -60.14 -22.91
N GLY A 464 -29.52 -59.20 -21.94
CA GLY A 464 -28.38 -58.45 -21.46
C GLY A 464 -27.37 -59.32 -20.72
N SER A 465 -26.11 -58.92 -20.77
CA SER A 465 -25.01 -59.58 -20.10
C SER A 465 -24.93 -59.20 -18.61
N HIS A 466 -23.90 -59.69 -17.89
CA HIS A 466 -23.53 -59.25 -16.52
C HIS A 466 -22.67 -58.00 -16.49
N GLY A 467 -22.70 -57.18 -17.55
CA GLY A 467 -21.94 -55.95 -17.72
C GLY A 467 -20.99 -55.95 -18.95
N CYS A 468 -20.65 -57.10 -19.43
CA CYS A 468 -19.81 -57.21 -20.63
C CYS A 468 -20.53 -56.76 -21.92
N VAL A 469 -19.77 -56.46 -22.97
CA VAL A 469 -20.26 -56.09 -24.27
C VAL A 469 -20.15 -57.32 -25.20
N ASN A 470 -21.28 -57.99 -25.39
CA ASN A 470 -21.38 -59.19 -26.23
C ASN A 470 -21.36 -58.77 -27.73
N LEU A 471 -20.51 -59.40 -28.52
CA LEU A 471 -20.31 -59.19 -29.95
C LEU A 471 -20.59 -60.46 -30.72
N PRO A 472 -21.02 -60.37 -31.98
CA PRO A 472 -21.00 -61.53 -32.95
C PRO A 472 -19.59 -62.09 -33.03
N VAL A 473 -19.46 -63.41 -33.13
CA VAL A 473 -18.15 -64.10 -33.13
C VAL A 473 -17.17 -63.54 -34.20
N GLY A 474 -17.64 -63.33 -35.42
CA GLY A 474 -16.79 -62.74 -36.48
C GLY A 474 -16.39 -61.31 -36.16
N ALA A 475 -17.34 -60.47 -35.71
CA ALA A 475 -17.05 -59.10 -35.34
C ALA A 475 -16.04 -59.01 -34.18
N ALA A 476 -16.17 -59.86 -33.18
CA ALA A 476 -15.21 -59.93 -32.04
C ALA A 476 -13.80 -60.38 -32.52
N ALA A 477 -13.73 -61.29 -33.49
CA ALA A 477 -12.45 -61.69 -34.10
C ALA A 477 -11.75 -60.55 -34.85
N ASP A 478 -12.52 -59.79 -35.63
CA ASP A 478 -12.03 -58.65 -36.40
C ASP A 478 -11.55 -57.54 -35.51
N LEU A 479 -12.36 -57.15 -34.48
CA LEU A 479 -11.96 -56.16 -33.47
C LEU A 479 -10.71 -56.58 -32.70
N PHE A 480 -10.66 -57.86 -32.28
CA PHE A 480 -9.49 -58.40 -31.58
C PHE A 480 -8.21 -58.31 -32.41
N GLY A 481 -8.33 -58.37 -33.75
CA GLY A 481 -7.22 -58.22 -34.68
C GLY A 481 -6.62 -56.80 -34.71
N ILE A 482 -7.45 -55.77 -34.50
CA ILE A 482 -7.07 -54.36 -34.69
C ILE A 482 -6.90 -53.58 -33.40
N ILE A 483 -7.69 -53.84 -32.33
CA ILE A 483 -7.61 -53.14 -31.04
C ILE A 483 -6.34 -53.56 -30.27
N GLN A 484 -5.74 -52.64 -29.54
CA GLN A 484 -4.49 -52.88 -28.81
C GLN A 484 -4.64 -52.50 -27.33
N GLY A 485 -3.80 -53.09 -26.47
CA GLY A 485 -3.72 -52.66 -25.07
C GLY A 485 -3.35 -51.17 -24.98
N GLY A 486 -4.06 -50.43 -24.16
CA GLY A 486 -3.92 -48.97 -24.03
C GLY A 486 -4.86 -48.17 -24.95
N ASP A 487 -5.51 -48.79 -25.98
CA ASP A 487 -6.52 -48.09 -26.77
C ASP A 487 -7.66 -47.61 -25.88
N VAL A 488 -8.08 -46.35 -26.06
CA VAL A 488 -9.13 -45.74 -25.25
C VAL A 488 -10.48 -46.37 -25.59
N VAL A 489 -11.29 -46.65 -24.58
CA VAL A 489 -12.66 -47.17 -24.68
C VAL A 489 -13.62 -46.16 -24.04
N VAL A 490 -14.44 -45.52 -24.87
CA VAL A 490 -15.45 -44.57 -24.43
C VAL A 490 -16.81 -45.26 -24.40
N CYS A 491 -17.41 -45.40 -23.25
CA CYS A 491 -18.70 -46.03 -23.01
C CYS A 491 -19.72 -44.99 -22.58
N HIS A 492 -20.76 -44.74 -23.35
CA HIS A 492 -21.71 -43.65 -23.13
C HIS A 492 -23.15 -44.01 -23.51
N TRP A 493 -24.10 -43.19 -23.09
CA TRP A 493 -25.51 -43.27 -23.46
C TRP A 493 -25.87 -42.43 -24.70
#